data_aa3a91cf42de758445f31fc3948b25c9
#
_entry.id   aa3a91cf42de758445f31fc3948b25c9
#
_cell.length_a   1.000
_cell.length_b   1.000
_cell.length_c   1.000
_cell.angle_alpha   90.00
_cell.angle_beta   90.00
_cell.angle_gamma   90.00
#
_symmetry.space_group_name_H-M   'P 1'
#
loop_
_entity.id
_entity.type
_entity.pdbx_description
1 polymer ?
#
loop_
_entity_poly.entity_id
_entity_poly.type
_entity_poly.pdbx_seq_one_letter_code
_entity_poly.pdbx_strand_id
1 'polypeptide(L)'
;SFLSQLAQGMTTTNDLTDGNKATIDGKEMTYLEYLEAMPEELYNAIMYSYGVNISTNLFTDVEIGSGSTSEGETTSMHMSLESLREYYTYLLTYRADEFSNLTQFVRYFTDVVSVMPNTDFSAENYGEYVQSQYDVIYGDFPENENQVVLVVGDSNDVIDLTLVQLGFMTEEEFLDLVISSEDGVSEDEEPASISFDGIVGKEYTL
;
A
#
# COMPACT_ATOMS: atom_id res chain seq x y z
N SER A 1 30.98 26.54 8.33
CA SER A 1 31.41 25.38 7.53
C SER A 1 30.20 24.81 6.77
N PHE A 2 30.43 24.05 5.70
CA PHE A 2 29.35 23.40 4.92
C PHE A 2 28.41 22.56 5.80
N LEU A 3 28.96 21.85 6.78
CA LEU A 3 28.16 21.06 7.74
C LEU A 3 27.30 21.94 8.66
N SER A 4 27.74 23.14 9.03
CA SER A 4 26.91 24.03 9.83
C SER A 4 25.78 24.68 9.02
N GLN A 5 25.94 24.79 7.71
CA GLN A 5 24.86 25.24 6.81
C GLN A 5 23.81 24.14 6.57
N LEU A 6 24.25 22.88 6.44
CA LEU A 6 23.32 21.74 6.39
C LEU A 6 22.52 21.56 7.69
N ALA A 7 23.14 21.83 8.84
CA ALA A 7 22.49 21.73 10.15
C ALA A 7 21.52 22.89 10.43
N GLN A 8 21.57 24.00 9.71
CA GLN A 8 20.71 25.15 9.90
C GLN A 8 19.36 25.05 9.18
N GLY A 9 19.04 23.88 8.59
CA GLY A 9 17.73 23.56 8.08
C GLY A 9 17.09 24.66 7.24
N MET A 10 17.51 24.78 5.99
CA MET A 10 16.92 25.73 5.04
C MET A 10 15.63 25.18 4.39
N THR A 11 15.00 24.19 5.02
CA THR A 11 13.72 23.67 4.54
C THR A 11 12.62 24.56 5.08
N THR A 12 12.09 25.41 4.22
CA THR A 12 10.85 26.15 4.53
C THR A 12 9.67 25.25 4.12
N THR A 13 8.74 25.04 5.04
CA THR A 13 7.45 24.44 4.72
C THR A 13 6.53 25.51 4.15
N ASN A 14 5.83 25.21 3.05
CA ASN A 14 4.75 26.04 2.58
C ASN A 14 3.50 25.75 3.44
N ASP A 15 3.05 26.77 4.16
CA ASP A 15 1.76 26.73 4.80
C ASP A 15 0.68 27.02 3.73
N LEU A 16 -0.06 26.00 3.36
CA LEU A 16 -1.09 26.08 2.33
C LEU A 16 -2.41 26.66 2.88
N THR A 17 -2.57 26.70 4.19
CA THR A 17 -3.80 27.13 4.86
C THR A 17 -3.76 28.59 5.30
N ASP A 18 -2.69 29.02 5.92
CA ASP A 18 -2.59 30.35 6.54
C ASP A 18 -1.39 31.19 6.03
N GLY A 19 -0.45 30.55 5.34
CA GLY A 19 0.79 31.17 4.91
C GLY A 19 0.61 32.12 3.73
N ASN A 20 1.11 31.78 2.60
CA ASN A 20 1.18 32.65 1.43
C ASN A 20 -0.19 32.91 0.81
N LYS A 21 -0.72 34.12 1.04
CA LYS A 21 -1.96 34.59 0.42
C LYS A 21 -1.66 35.36 -0.87
N ALA A 22 -2.51 35.18 -1.86
CA ALA A 22 -2.50 35.95 -3.09
C ALA A 22 -3.84 36.67 -3.28
N THR A 23 -3.80 37.83 -3.93
CA THR A 23 -5.03 38.55 -4.28
C THR A 23 -5.45 38.11 -5.66
N ILE A 24 -6.57 37.39 -5.76
CA ILE A 24 -7.17 36.90 -7.00
C ILE A 24 -8.56 37.50 -7.13
N ASP A 25 -8.80 38.22 -8.23
CA ASP A 25 -10.06 38.92 -8.46
C ASP A 25 -10.48 39.88 -7.32
N GLY A 26 -9.48 40.50 -6.66
CA GLY A 26 -9.69 41.45 -5.58
C GLY A 26 -9.99 40.78 -4.20
N LYS A 27 -9.94 39.46 -4.11
CA LYS A 27 -10.11 38.69 -2.89
C LYS A 27 -8.78 38.08 -2.47
N GLU A 28 -8.43 38.22 -1.22
CA GLU A 28 -7.24 37.60 -0.66
C GLU A 28 -7.56 36.14 -0.32
N MET A 29 -6.77 35.20 -0.88
CA MET A 29 -6.98 33.76 -0.73
C MET A 29 -5.66 33.06 -0.46
N THR A 30 -5.70 32.01 0.35
CA THR A 30 -4.63 31.02 0.45
C THR A 30 -4.61 30.13 -0.79
N TYR A 31 -3.57 29.31 -0.95
CA TYR A 31 -3.50 28.38 -2.05
C TYR A 31 -4.62 27.33 -1.99
N LEU A 32 -4.92 26.85 -0.78
CA LEU A 32 -6.00 25.88 -0.57
C LEU A 32 -7.38 26.46 -0.89
N GLU A 33 -7.68 27.66 -0.35
CA GLU A 33 -8.95 28.36 -0.68
C GLU A 33 -9.12 28.60 -2.19
N TYR A 34 -8.02 28.86 -2.90
CA TYR A 34 -8.07 29.01 -4.35
C TYR A 34 -8.42 27.70 -5.07
N LEU A 35 -7.81 26.56 -4.65
CA LEU A 35 -8.11 25.25 -5.21
C LEU A 35 -9.57 24.82 -4.93
N GLU A 36 -10.05 25.04 -3.71
CA GLU A 36 -11.41 24.73 -3.30
C GLU A 36 -12.48 25.61 -3.99
N ALA A 37 -12.07 26.81 -4.39
CA ALA A 37 -12.96 27.74 -5.10
C ALA A 37 -12.97 27.51 -6.63
N MET A 38 -12.18 26.57 -7.16
CA MET A 38 -12.22 26.25 -8.58
C MET A 38 -13.57 25.68 -8.99
N PRO A 39 -14.08 26.05 -10.19
CA PRO A 39 -15.27 25.41 -10.74
C PRO A 39 -15.08 23.89 -10.87
N GLU A 40 -16.08 23.12 -10.47
CA GLU A 40 -16.04 21.64 -10.48
C GLU A 40 -15.78 21.06 -11.88
N GLU A 41 -16.15 21.75 -12.93
CA GLU A 41 -15.86 21.35 -14.31
C GLU A 41 -14.37 21.40 -14.69
N LEU A 42 -13.49 21.97 -13.84
CA LEU A 42 -12.06 22.08 -14.10
C LEU A 42 -11.22 20.98 -13.43
N TYR A 43 -11.82 20.18 -12.59
CA TYR A 43 -11.11 19.07 -11.91
C TYR A 43 -12.05 17.88 -11.71
N ASN A 44 -11.47 16.68 -11.62
CA ASN A 44 -12.25 15.46 -11.34
C ASN A 44 -12.32 15.15 -9.86
N ALA A 45 -11.22 15.40 -9.13
CA ALA A 45 -11.17 15.18 -7.69
C ALA A 45 -10.06 16.04 -7.06
N ILE A 46 -10.25 16.41 -5.81
CA ILE A 46 -9.20 17.00 -4.95
C ILE A 46 -8.91 15.99 -3.85
N MET A 47 -7.64 15.64 -3.70
CA MET A 47 -7.20 14.70 -2.66
C MET A 47 -6.26 15.41 -1.69
N TYR A 48 -6.51 15.26 -0.40
CA TYR A 48 -5.67 15.78 0.66
C TYR A 48 -4.77 14.67 1.20
N SER A 49 -3.45 14.91 1.24
CA SER A 49 -2.49 14.01 1.86
C SER A 49 -1.86 14.70 3.08
N TYR A 50 -1.98 14.07 4.21
CA TYR A 50 -1.46 14.58 5.49
C TYR A 50 -0.10 13.99 5.86
N GLY A 51 0.54 13.27 4.94
CA GLY A 51 1.85 12.66 5.17
C GLY A 51 1.83 11.49 6.17
N VAL A 52 0.67 10.94 6.45
CA VAL A 52 0.54 9.74 7.30
C VAL A 52 0.81 8.51 6.43
N ASN A 53 1.75 7.67 6.87
CA ASN A 53 1.92 6.35 6.27
C ASN A 53 0.88 5.40 6.86
N ILE A 54 -0.10 5.00 6.06
CA ILE A 54 -1.19 4.12 6.48
C ILE A 54 -0.66 2.73 6.83
N SER A 55 0.32 2.23 6.09
CA SER A 55 0.91 0.90 6.32
C SER A 55 1.52 0.73 7.72
N THR A 56 1.94 1.81 8.39
CA THR A 56 2.43 1.75 9.77
C THR A 56 1.33 1.58 10.81
N ASN A 57 0.09 1.87 10.44
CA ASN A 57 -1.06 1.89 11.33
C ASN A 57 -2.12 0.83 10.99
N LEU A 58 -1.94 0.08 9.90
CA LEU A 58 -2.77 -1.06 9.56
C LEU A 58 -2.09 -2.35 10.01
N PHE A 59 -2.75 -3.11 10.86
CA PHE A 59 -2.23 -4.34 11.44
C PHE A 59 -3.03 -5.55 10.96
N THR A 60 -2.35 -6.67 10.84
CA THR A 60 -2.94 -7.98 10.53
C THR A 60 -2.23 -9.09 11.31
N ASP A 61 -2.93 -10.20 11.52
CA ASP A 61 -2.33 -11.40 12.09
C ASP A 61 -1.71 -12.23 10.96
N VAL A 62 -0.46 -12.62 11.16
CA VAL A 62 0.31 -13.44 10.23
C VAL A 62 0.97 -14.60 10.95
N GLU A 63 1.12 -15.72 10.27
CA GLU A 63 1.87 -16.85 10.76
C GLU A 63 3.30 -16.81 10.23
N ILE A 64 4.26 -16.74 11.14
CA ILE A 64 5.69 -16.66 10.84
C ILE A 64 6.37 -17.90 11.37
N GLY A 65 7.31 -18.43 10.61
CA GLY A 65 8.11 -19.57 11.01
C GLY A 65 8.90 -19.27 12.30
N SER A 66 8.85 -20.15 13.27
CA SER A 66 9.46 -19.93 14.60
C SER A 66 10.97 -20.09 14.55
N GLY A 67 11.71 -19.74 13.55
CA GLY A 67 13.20 -19.66 13.49
C GLY A 67 14.01 -20.70 14.29
N SER A 68 13.32 -21.56 15.01
CA SER A 68 13.82 -22.65 15.84
C SER A 68 13.80 -23.93 15.01
N THR A 69 14.83 -24.71 15.07
CA THR A 69 15.17 -25.93 14.33
C THR A 69 14.14 -27.08 14.32
N SER A 70 12.90 -26.81 14.67
CA SER A 70 11.79 -27.76 14.62
C SER A 70 10.94 -27.43 13.38
N GLU A 71 11.01 -28.26 12.37
CA GLU A 71 10.16 -28.18 11.19
C GLU A 71 8.68 -28.04 11.57
N GLY A 72 8.03 -26.99 11.13
CA GLY A 72 6.58 -26.83 11.19
C GLY A 72 6.00 -26.09 12.40
N GLU A 73 6.80 -25.45 13.28
CA GLU A 73 6.26 -24.55 14.30
C GLU A 73 6.12 -23.14 13.75
N THR A 74 4.89 -22.68 13.57
CA THR A 74 4.57 -21.28 13.25
C THR A 74 4.13 -20.53 14.51
N THR A 75 4.36 -19.24 14.53
CA THR A 75 3.88 -18.34 15.59
C THR A 75 3.02 -17.27 14.95
N SER A 76 1.79 -17.13 15.46
CA SER A 76 0.94 -16.01 15.05
C SER A 76 1.47 -14.72 15.65
N MET A 77 1.70 -13.72 14.78
CA MET A 77 2.16 -12.40 15.17
C MET A 77 1.22 -11.33 14.63
N HIS A 78 0.91 -10.34 15.48
CA HIS A 78 0.17 -9.16 15.11
C HIS A 78 1.15 -8.09 14.65
N MET A 79 1.16 -7.79 13.35
CA MET A 79 2.16 -6.92 12.73
C MET A 79 1.48 -5.83 11.89
N SER A 80 2.07 -4.63 11.88
CA SER A 80 1.70 -3.63 10.88
C SER A 80 2.16 -4.07 9.49
N LEU A 81 1.48 -3.61 8.45
CA LEU A 81 1.86 -3.93 7.07
C LEU A 81 3.29 -3.43 6.75
N GLU A 82 3.71 -2.30 7.34
CA GLU A 82 5.09 -1.81 7.27
C GLU A 82 6.06 -2.80 7.89
N SER A 83 5.79 -3.27 9.12
CA SER A 83 6.65 -4.24 9.81
C SER A 83 6.71 -5.57 9.08
N LEU A 84 5.60 -5.99 8.49
CA LEU A 84 5.52 -7.20 7.68
C LEU A 84 6.40 -7.09 6.43
N ARG A 85 6.33 -5.95 5.73
CA ARG A 85 7.20 -5.64 4.60
C ARG A 85 8.69 -5.66 4.99
N GLU A 86 9.03 -5.03 6.11
CA GLU A 86 10.40 -5.02 6.63
C GLU A 86 10.89 -6.42 6.98
N TYR A 87 10.02 -7.24 7.57
CA TYR A 87 10.31 -8.62 7.91
C TYR A 87 10.68 -9.44 6.66
N TYR A 88 9.86 -9.42 5.61
CA TYR A 88 10.15 -10.15 4.38
C TYR A 88 11.38 -9.59 3.64
N THR A 89 11.57 -8.28 3.67
CA THR A 89 12.79 -7.65 3.15
C THR A 89 14.04 -8.16 3.87
N TYR A 90 13.98 -8.24 5.21
CA TYR A 90 15.05 -8.79 6.02
C TYR A 90 15.26 -10.28 5.74
N LEU A 91 14.20 -11.07 5.69
CA LEU A 91 14.25 -12.51 5.42
C LEU A 91 15.00 -12.79 4.11
N LEU A 92 14.61 -12.17 3.01
CA LEU A 92 15.26 -12.33 1.70
C LEU A 92 16.71 -11.81 1.70
N THR A 93 16.99 -10.75 2.43
CA THR A 93 18.35 -10.19 2.51
C THR A 93 19.27 -11.04 3.38
N TYR A 94 18.78 -11.52 4.52
CA TYR A 94 19.56 -12.32 5.46
C TYR A 94 19.85 -13.72 4.94
N ARG A 95 18.91 -14.31 4.21
CA ARG A 95 19.06 -15.64 3.58
C ARG A 95 19.56 -15.54 2.12
N ALA A 96 20.23 -14.45 1.79
CA ALA A 96 20.75 -14.21 0.44
C ALA A 96 21.71 -15.31 -0.06
N ASP A 97 22.39 -16.03 0.85
CA ASP A 97 23.24 -17.16 0.51
C ASP A 97 22.43 -18.37 0.00
N GLU A 98 21.16 -18.49 0.43
CA GLU A 98 20.21 -19.53 0.00
C GLU A 98 19.40 -19.06 -1.21
N PHE A 99 19.14 -17.76 -1.32
CA PHE A 99 18.25 -17.12 -2.29
C PHE A 99 18.94 -15.98 -3.05
N SER A 100 20.14 -16.25 -3.58
CA SER A 100 21.01 -15.21 -4.18
C SER A 100 20.36 -14.43 -5.32
N ASN A 101 19.45 -15.07 -6.07
CA ASN A 101 18.76 -14.45 -7.19
C ASN A 101 17.58 -13.57 -6.75
N LEU A 102 17.13 -13.69 -5.50
CA LEU A 102 15.91 -13.06 -4.99
C LEU A 102 16.14 -11.73 -4.32
N THR A 103 17.36 -11.42 -3.91
CA THR A 103 17.71 -10.09 -3.36
C THR A 103 17.36 -8.95 -4.32
N GLN A 104 17.32 -9.22 -5.62
CA GLN A 104 16.88 -8.24 -6.62
C GLN A 104 15.38 -7.88 -6.48
N PHE A 105 14.57 -8.77 -5.90
CA PHE A 105 13.13 -8.53 -5.71
C PHE A 105 12.83 -7.66 -4.50
N VAL A 106 13.76 -7.49 -3.57
CA VAL A 106 13.61 -6.60 -2.39
C VAL A 106 13.18 -5.18 -2.80
N ARG A 107 13.64 -4.70 -3.94
CA ARG A 107 13.25 -3.39 -4.49
C ARG A 107 11.77 -3.26 -4.86
N TYR A 108 11.06 -4.37 -4.99
CA TYR A 108 9.62 -4.38 -5.31
C TYR A 108 8.73 -4.38 -4.05
N PHE A 109 9.32 -4.53 -2.86
CA PHE A 109 8.62 -4.30 -1.62
C PHE A 109 8.42 -2.79 -1.40
N THR A 110 7.37 -2.26 -2.00
CA THR A 110 6.97 -0.86 -1.87
C THR A 110 5.69 -0.75 -1.04
N ASP A 111 5.28 0.46 -0.70
CA ASP A 111 3.98 0.67 -0.09
C ASP A 111 2.87 0.19 -1.03
N VAL A 112 2.06 -0.74 -0.52
CA VAL A 112 0.94 -1.35 -1.27
C VAL A 112 -0.41 -0.75 -0.89
N VAL A 113 -0.44 0.13 0.11
CA VAL A 113 -1.67 0.77 0.58
C VAL A 113 -1.61 2.26 0.28
N SER A 114 -2.66 2.78 -0.31
CA SER A 114 -2.83 4.22 -0.57
C SER A 114 -4.23 4.67 -0.21
N VAL A 115 -4.36 5.96 0.07
CA VAL A 115 -5.68 6.56 0.28
C VAL A 115 -6.43 6.63 -1.04
N MET A 116 -7.68 6.20 -1.04
CA MET A 116 -8.58 6.36 -2.17
C MET A 116 -8.91 7.86 -2.34
N PRO A 117 -8.77 8.43 -3.54
CA PRO A 117 -9.13 9.82 -3.79
C PRO A 117 -10.64 10.04 -3.67
N ASN A 118 -11.02 11.28 -3.33
CA ASN A 118 -12.42 11.73 -3.25
C ASN A 118 -13.29 10.85 -2.33
N THR A 119 -12.94 10.89 -1.03
CA THR A 119 -13.60 10.05 0.00
C THR A 119 -14.70 10.78 0.78
N ASP A 120 -15.32 11.82 0.24
CA ASP A 120 -16.52 12.38 0.83
C ASP A 120 -17.73 11.50 0.51
N PHE A 121 -17.98 10.52 1.38
CA PHE A 121 -19.11 9.57 1.26
C PHE A 121 -20.49 10.25 1.33
N SER A 122 -20.57 11.52 1.74
CA SER A 122 -21.80 12.29 1.79
C SER A 122 -22.08 13.07 0.51
N ALA A 123 -21.10 13.21 -0.37
CA ALA A 123 -21.26 13.91 -1.63
C ALA A 123 -22.13 13.14 -2.61
N GLU A 124 -23.00 13.85 -3.34
CA GLU A 124 -23.90 13.26 -4.33
C GLU A 124 -23.13 12.50 -5.43
N ASN A 125 -21.92 12.95 -5.75
CA ASN A 125 -21.04 12.36 -6.77
C ASN A 125 -19.86 11.56 -6.15
N TYR A 126 -20.04 11.06 -4.93
CA TYR A 126 -18.99 10.28 -4.27
C TYR A 126 -18.47 9.16 -5.17
N GLY A 127 -17.17 9.13 -5.30
CA GLY A 127 -16.48 8.06 -6.03
C GLY A 127 -16.73 8.03 -7.54
N GLU A 128 -17.59 8.87 -8.12
CA GLU A 128 -17.94 8.83 -9.54
C GLU A 128 -16.70 8.80 -10.43
N TYR A 129 -15.72 9.67 -10.17
CA TYR A 129 -14.48 9.67 -10.92
C TYR A 129 -13.68 8.38 -10.73
N VAL A 130 -13.49 7.93 -9.48
CA VAL A 130 -12.73 6.71 -9.18
C VAL A 130 -13.45 5.48 -9.71
N GLN A 131 -14.77 5.39 -9.50
CA GLN A 131 -15.57 4.28 -10.00
C GLN A 131 -15.54 4.19 -11.54
N SER A 132 -15.42 5.32 -12.24
CA SER A 132 -15.28 5.32 -13.70
C SER A 132 -13.92 4.81 -14.22
N GLN A 133 -12.92 4.67 -13.34
CA GLN A 133 -11.57 4.22 -13.70
C GLN A 133 -11.35 2.73 -13.45
N TYR A 134 -12.25 2.06 -12.74
CA TYR A 134 -12.11 0.67 -12.32
C TYR A 134 -13.38 -0.12 -12.56
N ASP A 135 -13.21 -1.36 -12.99
CA ASP A 135 -14.29 -2.34 -13.06
C ASP A 135 -14.35 -3.15 -11.76
N VAL A 136 -15.53 -3.31 -11.18
CA VAL A 136 -15.73 -4.19 -10.03
C VAL A 136 -15.80 -5.63 -10.52
N ILE A 137 -14.80 -6.43 -10.13
CA ILE A 137 -14.74 -7.86 -10.50
C ILE A 137 -15.49 -8.70 -9.47
N TYR A 138 -15.37 -8.33 -8.18
CA TYR A 138 -15.98 -9.05 -7.06
C TYR A 138 -16.21 -8.09 -5.88
N GLY A 139 -17.34 -8.22 -5.20
CA GLY A 139 -17.72 -7.32 -4.11
C GLY A 139 -18.23 -5.97 -4.62
N ASP A 140 -18.01 -4.94 -3.85
CA ASP A 140 -18.51 -3.59 -4.10
C ASP A 140 -17.42 -2.54 -3.79
N PHE A 141 -17.62 -1.31 -4.27
CA PHE A 141 -16.80 -0.16 -3.85
C PHE A 141 -17.01 0.15 -2.36
N PRO A 142 -16.01 0.75 -1.68
CA PRO A 142 -16.14 1.13 -0.28
C PRO A 142 -17.31 2.10 -0.06
N GLU A 143 -18.07 1.86 0.99
CA GLU A 143 -19.17 2.73 1.43
C GLU A 143 -18.80 3.63 2.61
N ASN A 144 -17.63 3.41 3.22
CA ASN A 144 -17.13 4.17 4.35
C ASN A 144 -15.60 4.06 4.48
N GLU A 145 -15.03 4.91 5.34
CA GLU A 145 -13.57 5.02 5.57
C GLU A 145 -12.91 3.79 6.19
N ASN A 146 -13.68 2.84 6.70
CA ASN A 146 -13.16 1.62 7.32
C ASN A 146 -13.09 0.44 6.35
N GLN A 147 -13.29 0.68 5.07
CA GLN A 147 -13.24 -0.35 4.04
C GLN A 147 -12.06 -0.12 3.10
N VAL A 148 -11.50 -1.21 2.63
CA VAL A 148 -10.40 -1.23 1.65
C VAL A 148 -10.78 -2.07 0.45
N VAL A 149 -10.20 -1.77 -0.70
CA VAL A 149 -10.34 -2.56 -1.92
C VAL A 149 -8.97 -3.03 -2.38
N LEU A 150 -8.92 -4.22 -2.95
CA LEU A 150 -7.72 -4.71 -3.64
C LEU A 150 -7.84 -4.36 -5.12
N VAL A 151 -6.85 -3.64 -5.63
CA VAL A 151 -6.72 -3.37 -7.06
C VAL A 151 -5.88 -4.47 -7.70
N VAL A 152 -6.42 -5.12 -8.72
CA VAL A 152 -5.77 -6.18 -9.48
C VAL A 152 -5.44 -5.72 -10.90
N GLY A 153 -4.53 -6.41 -11.58
CA GLY A 153 -4.21 -6.16 -12.98
C GLY A 153 -5.32 -6.57 -13.94
N ASP A 154 -5.18 -6.21 -15.21
CA ASP A 154 -6.17 -6.48 -16.27
C ASP A 154 -6.47 -7.98 -16.46
N SER A 155 -5.53 -8.86 -16.06
CA SER A 155 -5.68 -10.32 -16.12
C SER A 155 -6.20 -10.92 -14.82
N ASN A 156 -6.68 -10.09 -13.89
CA ASN A 156 -7.06 -10.47 -12.52
C ASN A 156 -5.88 -11.04 -11.72
N ASP A 157 -4.70 -10.56 -12.00
CA ASP A 157 -3.47 -10.97 -11.37
C ASP A 157 -3.04 -9.98 -10.28
N VAL A 158 -2.44 -10.51 -9.24
CA VAL A 158 -1.79 -9.75 -8.16
C VAL A 158 -0.40 -10.34 -7.98
N ILE A 159 0.58 -9.48 -7.81
CA ILE A 159 1.95 -9.92 -7.58
C ILE A 159 2.02 -10.62 -6.21
N ASP A 160 2.65 -11.81 -6.13
CA ASP A 160 2.79 -12.59 -4.91
C ASP A 160 3.40 -11.78 -3.76
N LEU A 161 4.35 -10.89 -4.06
CA LEU A 161 4.92 -9.95 -3.10
C LEU A 161 3.88 -8.99 -2.49
N THR A 162 2.84 -8.65 -3.22
CA THR A 162 1.71 -7.85 -2.70
C THR A 162 0.87 -8.69 -1.76
N LEU A 163 0.58 -9.93 -2.14
CA LEU A 163 -0.20 -10.86 -1.32
C LEU A 163 0.47 -11.13 0.03
N VAL A 164 1.77 -11.35 0.03
CA VAL A 164 2.53 -11.56 1.26
C VAL A 164 2.57 -10.32 2.14
N GLN A 165 2.74 -9.13 1.55
CA GLN A 165 2.72 -7.86 2.28
C GLN A 165 1.35 -7.54 2.90
N LEU A 166 0.27 -8.02 2.28
CA LEU A 166 -1.10 -7.86 2.78
C LEU A 166 -1.50 -8.98 3.76
N GLY A 167 -0.61 -9.95 4.02
CA GLY A 167 -0.85 -11.05 4.94
C GLY A 167 -1.87 -12.08 4.42
N PHE A 168 -1.96 -12.25 3.10
CA PHE A 168 -2.76 -13.30 2.47
C PHE A 168 -1.99 -14.62 2.31
N MET A 169 -0.69 -14.59 2.53
CA MET A 169 0.21 -15.70 2.33
C MET A 169 1.06 -15.89 3.58
N THR A 170 1.26 -17.13 3.98
CA THR A 170 2.13 -17.48 5.10
C THR A 170 3.61 -17.39 4.68
N GLU A 171 4.52 -17.38 5.65
CA GLU A 171 5.95 -17.43 5.36
C GLU A 171 6.34 -18.70 4.58
N GLU A 172 5.77 -19.85 4.96
CA GLU A 172 6.06 -21.13 4.32
C GLU A 172 5.62 -21.11 2.84
N GLU A 173 4.38 -20.70 2.55
CA GLU A 173 3.88 -20.55 1.19
C GLU A 173 4.73 -19.60 0.35
N PHE A 174 5.16 -18.48 0.94
CA PHE A 174 6.03 -17.52 0.26
C PHE A 174 7.41 -18.12 -0.05
N LEU A 175 8.02 -18.82 0.92
CA LEU A 175 9.33 -19.44 0.72
C LEU A 175 9.26 -20.58 -0.32
N ASP A 176 8.20 -21.35 -0.33
CA ASP A 176 7.98 -22.41 -1.32
C ASP A 176 7.87 -21.85 -2.74
N LEU A 177 7.14 -20.74 -2.92
CA LEU A 177 7.09 -20.03 -4.21
C LEU A 177 8.47 -19.53 -4.65
N VAL A 178 9.22 -19.00 -3.70
CA VAL A 178 10.56 -18.49 -3.92
C VAL A 178 11.50 -19.60 -4.36
N ILE A 179 11.48 -20.75 -3.67
CA ILE A 179 12.34 -21.92 -3.97
C ILE A 179 11.95 -22.55 -5.31
N SER A 180 10.67 -22.75 -5.55
CA SER A 180 10.20 -23.33 -6.82
C SER A 180 10.55 -22.46 -8.03
N SER A 181 10.60 -21.14 -7.87
CA SER A 181 11.03 -20.22 -8.92
C SER A 181 12.51 -20.30 -9.27
N GLU A 182 13.38 -20.76 -8.34
CA GLU A 182 14.82 -20.97 -8.60
C GLU A 182 15.11 -22.25 -9.39
N ASP A 183 14.34 -23.30 -9.16
CA ASP A 183 14.51 -24.59 -9.85
C ASP A 183 14.01 -24.56 -11.31
N GLY A 184 13.45 -23.44 -11.72
CA GLY A 184 12.81 -23.25 -13.02
C GLY A 184 11.39 -23.75 -12.99
N VAL A 185 10.44 -22.85 -13.23
CA VAL A 185 9.01 -23.18 -13.32
C VAL A 185 8.85 -24.36 -14.29
N SER A 186 8.40 -25.50 -13.79
CA SER A 186 8.00 -26.60 -14.66
C SER A 186 6.82 -26.08 -15.49
N GLU A 187 6.86 -26.23 -16.82
CA GLU A 187 5.80 -25.77 -17.73
C GLU A 187 4.40 -26.35 -17.37
N ASP A 188 4.36 -27.29 -16.45
CA ASP A 188 3.17 -28.03 -16.02
C ASP A 188 2.62 -27.56 -14.63
N GLU A 189 3.28 -26.64 -13.91
CA GLU A 189 2.75 -26.12 -12.65
C GLU A 189 1.82 -24.93 -12.89
N GLU A 190 0.56 -25.07 -12.46
CA GLU A 190 -0.39 -23.97 -12.46
C GLU A 190 0.07 -22.91 -11.45
N PRO A 191 0.02 -21.61 -11.80
CA PRO A 191 0.37 -20.55 -10.86
C PRO A 191 -0.50 -20.62 -9.61
N ALA A 192 0.08 -20.27 -8.48
CA ALA A 192 -0.67 -20.17 -7.23
C ALA A 192 -1.90 -19.27 -7.41
N SER A 193 -3.06 -19.72 -6.98
CA SER A 193 -4.29 -18.97 -7.11
C SER A 193 -4.97 -18.79 -5.75
N ILE A 194 -5.41 -17.57 -5.50
CA ILE A 194 -6.24 -17.24 -4.33
C ILE A 194 -7.67 -16.96 -4.82
N SER A 195 -8.64 -17.60 -4.19
CA SER A 195 -10.04 -17.34 -4.53
C SER A 195 -10.47 -15.96 -4.04
N PHE A 196 -11.43 -15.32 -4.72
CA PHE A 196 -12.01 -14.06 -4.28
C PHE A 196 -12.61 -14.15 -2.88
N ASP A 197 -13.21 -15.28 -2.51
CA ASP A 197 -13.73 -15.52 -1.15
C ASP A 197 -12.62 -15.51 -0.09
N GLY A 198 -11.39 -15.85 -0.45
CA GLY A 198 -10.23 -15.79 0.45
C GLY A 198 -9.69 -14.36 0.64
N ILE A 199 -9.97 -13.49 -0.32
CA ILE A 199 -9.52 -12.08 -0.29
C ILE A 199 -10.54 -11.19 0.40
N VAL A 200 -11.82 -11.32 -0.02
CA VAL A 200 -12.91 -10.49 0.52
C VAL A 200 -13.25 -10.91 1.94
N GLY A 201 -13.35 -9.94 2.84
CA GLY A 201 -13.62 -10.16 4.26
C GLY A 201 -12.39 -10.26 5.14
N LYS A 202 -11.18 -10.08 4.58
CA LYS A 202 -9.99 -9.91 5.41
C LYS A 202 -10.09 -8.61 6.21
N GLU A 203 -9.84 -8.73 7.50
CA GLU A 203 -9.90 -7.60 8.44
C GLU A 203 -8.49 -7.12 8.79
N TYR A 204 -8.35 -5.81 8.90
CA TYR A 204 -7.17 -5.13 9.43
C TYR A 204 -7.58 -4.30 10.63
N THR A 205 -6.68 -4.14 11.60
CA THR A 205 -6.89 -3.25 12.75
C THR A 205 -6.07 -1.98 12.61
N LEU A 206 -6.61 -0.87 13.14
CA LEU A 206 -5.95 0.45 13.20
C LEU A 206 -5.39 0.68 14.60
#